data_9bae856c42ac7ab9d07aefbdfe813808
#
_entry.id   9bae856c42ac7ab9d07aefbdfe813808
#
_cell.length_a   1.000
_cell.length_b   1.000
_cell.length_c   1.000
_cell.angle_alpha   90.00
_cell.angle_beta   90.00
_cell.angle_gamma   90.00
#
_symmetry.space_group_name_H-M   'P 1'
#
loop_
_entity.id
_entity.type
_entity.pdbx_description
1 polymer ?
#
loop_
_entity_poly.entity_id
_entity_poly.type
_entity_poly.pdbx_seq_one_letter_code
_entity_poly.pdbx_strand_id
1 'polypeptide(L)'
;MMLDRDKITFWTRLGAVALAVIFVGSFVFMGIGTNISYNLFDLLGGGSQEKQEEGQKADSNEQITQAEAELAENPENPKAIRRLAGLYLENGQTDRATEVLEEGRENAPDDPLIPLYLGQTYDRKAQALTDEEERKSTYKEAGDAYAAAAELQESKPQTYLLAGQAYEQAGEKSKAIEYWNGYLNLEPEGEQADTVKERIQALLKGEDTTGNIQDSGK
;
A
#
# COMPACT_ATOMS: atom_id res chain seq x y z
N MET A 1 10.35 -41.64 49.38
CA MET A 1 10.74 -41.49 47.99
C MET A 1 11.15 -40.04 47.80
N MET A 2 12.46 -39.70 47.95
CA MET A 2 12.96 -38.33 47.88
C MET A 2 13.13 -37.99 46.40
N LEU A 3 12.34 -37.07 45.92
CA LEU A 3 12.49 -36.47 44.58
C LEU A 3 13.78 -35.64 44.56
N ASP A 4 14.68 -36.01 43.65
CA ASP A 4 16.00 -35.43 43.46
C ASP A 4 15.86 -33.96 43.00
N ARG A 5 16.13 -33.00 43.92
CA ARG A 5 15.94 -31.54 43.71
C ARG A 5 16.75 -31.04 42.52
N ASP A 6 17.87 -31.67 42.22
CA ASP A 6 18.73 -31.25 41.08
C ASP A 6 18.16 -31.61 39.73
N LYS A 7 17.40 -32.69 39.62
CA LYS A 7 16.70 -33.05 38.40
C LYS A 7 15.49 -32.15 38.14
N ILE A 8 14.80 -31.74 39.19
CA ILE A 8 13.66 -30.81 39.08
C ILE A 8 14.15 -29.43 38.59
N THR A 9 15.27 -28.94 39.10
CA THR A 9 15.85 -27.64 38.70
C THR A 9 16.39 -27.68 37.26
N PHE A 10 16.91 -28.81 36.79
CA PHE A 10 17.32 -28.98 35.42
C PHE A 10 16.14 -28.94 34.46
N TRP A 11 15.08 -29.71 34.74
CA TRP A 11 13.89 -29.76 33.90
C TRP A 11 13.08 -28.45 33.89
N THR A 12 13.04 -27.70 35.00
CA THR A 12 12.41 -26.39 35.06
C THR A 12 13.19 -25.32 34.28
N ARG A 13 14.53 -25.39 34.30
CA ARG A 13 15.36 -24.51 33.45
C ARG A 13 15.22 -24.86 31.97
N LEU A 14 15.19 -26.13 31.60
CA LEU A 14 14.99 -26.56 30.23
C LEU A 14 13.60 -26.17 29.72
N GLY A 15 12.57 -26.32 30.55
CA GLY A 15 11.21 -25.88 30.23
C GLY A 15 11.08 -24.37 30.06
N ALA A 16 11.77 -23.58 30.90
CA ALA A 16 11.79 -22.12 30.80
C ALA A 16 12.50 -21.64 29.51
N VAL A 17 13.60 -22.30 29.11
CA VAL A 17 14.29 -21.99 27.85
C VAL A 17 13.43 -22.38 26.65
N ALA A 18 12.77 -23.55 26.69
CA ALA A 18 11.86 -23.97 25.62
C ALA A 18 10.66 -23.00 25.47
N LEU A 19 10.07 -22.55 26.59
CA LEU A 19 9.01 -21.55 26.58
C LEU A 19 9.49 -20.19 26.07
N ALA A 20 10.69 -19.76 26.42
CA ALA A 20 11.28 -18.53 25.91
C ALA A 20 11.50 -18.58 24.39
N VAL A 21 11.97 -19.71 23.86
CA VAL A 21 12.16 -19.91 22.43
C VAL A 21 10.82 -19.94 21.68
N ILE A 22 9.78 -20.58 22.26
CA ILE A 22 8.43 -20.57 21.68
C ILE A 22 7.83 -19.15 21.75
N PHE A 23 8.05 -18.41 22.83
CA PHE A 23 7.52 -17.04 22.99
C PHE A 23 8.20 -16.06 22.03
N VAL A 24 9.51 -16.12 21.87
CA VAL A 24 10.25 -15.33 20.86
C VAL A 24 9.84 -15.73 19.46
N GLY A 25 9.67 -17.01 19.17
CA GLY A 25 9.15 -17.50 17.88
C GLY A 25 7.72 -17.04 17.58
N SER A 26 6.84 -16.98 18.59
CA SER A 26 5.45 -16.53 18.44
C SER A 26 5.35 -15.00 18.26
N PHE A 27 6.24 -14.23 18.89
CA PHE A 27 6.26 -12.77 18.75
C PHE A 27 6.75 -12.32 17.36
N VAL A 28 7.66 -13.10 16.75
CA VAL A 28 8.13 -12.89 15.37
C VAL A 28 7.03 -13.25 14.35
N PHE A 29 6.09 -14.13 14.70
CA PHE A 29 5.03 -14.58 13.78
C PHE A 29 3.74 -13.73 13.85
N MET A 30 3.56 -12.90 14.89
CA MET A 30 2.28 -12.23 15.15
C MET A 30 2.31 -10.68 15.15
N GLY A 31 3.41 -10.08 14.75
CA GLY A 31 3.42 -8.61 14.74
C GLY A 31 4.63 -8.02 14.07
N ILE A 32 4.53 -7.78 12.83
CA ILE A 32 4.98 -6.66 12.02
C ILE A 32 4.98 -7.15 10.58
N GLY A 33 4.02 -6.67 9.78
CA GLY A 33 4.03 -6.84 8.33
C GLY A 33 5.16 -6.05 7.69
N THR A 34 6.37 -6.55 7.84
CA THR A 34 7.50 -6.21 7.00
C THR A 34 8.12 -7.53 6.55
N ASN A 35 8.33 -7.68 5.25
CA ASN A 35 9.02 -8.80 4.62
C ASN A 35 10.47 -8.93 5.14
N ILE A 36 10.63 -9.45 6.34
CA ILE A 36 11.92 -9.87 6.84
C ILE A 36 11.82 -11.37 7.09
N SER A 37 12.06 -12.14 6.02
CA SER A 37 12.35 -13.57 6.13
C SER A 37 13.72 -13.72 6.75
N TYR A 38 13.79 -13.75 8.09
CA TYR A 38 14.99 -14.24 8.76
C TYR A 38 15.04 -15.77 8.63
N ASN A 39 15.81 -16.27 7.67
CA ASN A 39 16.19 -17.66 7.65
C ASN A 39 17.16 -17.91 8.81
N LEU A 40 16.68 -18.65 9.82
CA LEU A 40 17.50 -19.12 10.93
C LEU A 40 18.74 -19.90 10.44
N PHE A 41 18.71 -20.38 9.20
CA PHE A 41 19.81 -21.08 8.56
C PHE A 41 20.98 -20.16 8.17
N ASP A 42 20.70 -18.87 7.86
CA ASP A 42 21.73 -17.87 7.55
C ASP A 42 22.49 -17.42 8.80
N LEU A 43 21.84 -17.43 9.97
CA LEU A 43 22.48 -17.12 11.24
C LEU A 43 23.50 -18.19 11.67
N LEU A 44 23.41 -19.41 11.11
CA LEU A 44 24.30 -20.54 11.40
C LEU A 44 25.43 -20.74 10.36
N GLY A 45 25.67 -19.77 9.49
CA GLY A 45 26.91 -19.71 8.68
C GLY A 45 26.85 -20.38 7.31
N GLY A 46 25.67 -20.50 6.68
CA GLY A 46 25.51 -21.03 5.32
C GLY A 46 25.16 -19.93 4.32
N GLY A 47 26.13 -19.34 3.66
CA GLY A 47 25.97 -18.31 2.63
C GLY A 47 25.08 -18.77 1.46
N SER A 48 23.86 -18.21 1.37
CA SER A 48 22.93 -18.45 0.27
C SER A 48 21.99 -17.25 -0.01
N GLN A 49 22.14 -16.11 0.64
CA GLN A 49 21.24 -14.95 0.42
C GLN A 49 21.38 -14.39 -1.00
N GLU A 50 22.59 -14.26 -1.54
CA GLU A 50 22.79 -13.74 -2.91
C GLU A 50 22.10 -14.58 -3.99
N LYS A 51 22.03 -15.91 -3.84
CA LYS A 51 21.39 -16.79 -4.83
C LYS A 51 19.85 -16.76 -4.79
N GLN A 52 19.22 -16.47 -3.63
CA GLN A 52 17.77 -16.38 -3.54
C GLN A 52 17.25 -15.03 -4.06
N GLU A 53 17.97 -13.93 -3.81
CA GLU A 53 17.63 -12.62 -4.38
C GLU A 53 17.84 -12.60 -5.91
N GLU A 54 18.90 -13.22 -6.41
CA GLU A 54 19.13 -13.35 -7.86
C GLU A 54 18.05 -14.23 -8.53
N GLY A 55 17.63 -15.33 -7.90
CA GLY A 55 16.55 -16.18 -8.41
C GLY A 55 15.20 -15.45 -8.45
N GLN A 56 14.81 -14.74 -7.41
CA GLN A 56 13.57 -13.99 -7.38
C GLN A 56 13.58 -12.82 -8.37
N LYS A 57 14.69 -12.10 -8.51
CA LYS A 57 14.83 -11.04 -9.52
C LYS A 57 14.80 -11.58 -10.94
N ALA A 58 15.37 -12.76 -11.20
CA ALA A 58 15.33 -13.40 -12.51
C ALA A 58 13.89 -13.79 -12.88
N ASP A 59 13.14 -14.40 -11.94
CA ASP A 59 11.74 -14.77 -12.14
C ASP A 59 10.85 -13.54 -12.33
N SER A 60 11.09 -12.46 -11.58
CA SER A 60 10.36 -11.20 -11.73
C SER A 60 10.60 -10.53 -13.08
N ASN A 61 11.85 -10.51 -13.56
CA ASN A 61 12.19 -9.95 -14.86
C ASN A 61 11.56 -10.75 -16.01
N GLU A 62 11.49 -12.07 -15.90
CA GLU A 62 10.83 -12.92 -16.88
C GLU A 62 9.32 -12.62 -16.93
N GLN A 63 8.67 -12.47 -15.77
CA GLN A 63 7.25 -12.11 -15.68
C GLN A 63 6.97 -10.73 -16.27
N ILE A 64 7.83 -9.73 -16.04
CA ILE A 64 7.73 -8.40 -16.65
C ILE A 64 7.85 -8.53 -18.18
N THR A 65 8.86 -9.23 -18.69
CA THR A 65 9.06 -9.40 -20.15
C THR A 65 7.85 -10.08 -20.81
N GLN A 66 7.27 -11.08 -20.15
CA GLN A 66 6.05 -11.73 -20.64
C GLN A 66 4.84 -10.77 -20.64
N ALA A 67 4.68 -9.97 -19.58
CA ALA A 67 3.59 -9.01 -19.48
C ALA A 67 3.75 -7.83 -20.47
N GLU A 68 4.99 -7.39 -20.74
CA GLU A 68 5.30 -6.42 -21.80
C GLU A 68 4.91 -6.94 -23.19
N ALA A 69 5.25 -8.21 -23.48
CA ALA A 69 4.87 -8.84 -24.74
C ALA A 69 3.35 -8.99 -24.88
N GLU A 70 2.65 -9.41 -23.81
CA GLU A 70 1.19 -9.51 -23.76
C GLU A 70 0.51 -8.15 -24.03
N LEU A 71 1.04 -7.07 -23.41
CA LEU A 71 0.52 -5.73 -23.63
C LEU A 71 0.81 -5.22 -25.03
N ALA A 72 1.99 -5.53 -25.59
CA ALA A 72 2.34 -5.16 -26.97
C ALA A 72 1.42 -5.82 -28.01
N GLU A 73 0.94 -7.05 -27.76
CA GLU A 73 -0.03 -7.74 -28.63
C GLU A 73 -1.43 -7.14 -28.53
N ASN A 74 -1.81 -6.62 -27.35
CA ASN A 74 -3.13 -6.02 -27.12
C ASN A 74 -3.04 -4.82 -26.17
N PRO A 75 -2.68 -3.63 -26.70
CA PRO A 75 -2.48 -2.42 -25.90
C PRO A 75 -3.75 -1.90 -25.20
N GLU A 76 -4.92 -2.25 -25.68
CA GLU A 76 -6.22 -1.85 -25.13
C GLU A 76 -6.73 -2.80 -24.03
N ASN A 77 -5.96 -3.86 -23.70
CA ASN A 77 -6.38 -4.84 -22.69
C ASN A 77 -6.15 -4.30 -21.25
N PRO A 78 -7.22 -3.90 -20.54
CA PRO A 78 -7.06 -3.28 -19.21
C PRO A 78 -6.48 -4.23 -18.17
N LYS A 79 -6.63 -5.55 -18.34
CA LYS A 79 -6.03 -6.55 -17.44
C LYS A 79 -4.52 -6.66 -17.66
N ALA A 80 -4.05 -6.61 -18.91
CA ALA A 80 -2.63 -6.62 -19.23
C ALA A 80 -1.94 -5.34 -18.71
N ILE A 81 -2.56 -4.17 -18.93
CA ILE A 81 -2.09 -2.88 -18.41
C ILE A 81 -1.89 -2.96 -16.89
N ARG A 82 -2.93 -3.34 -16.14
CA ARG A 82 -2.85 -3.41 -14.67
C ARG A 82 -1.88 -4.47 -14.17
N ARG A 83 -1.78 -5.61 -14.86
CA ARG A 83 -0.82 -6.67 -14.53
C ARG A 83 0.61 -6.18 -14.66
N LEU A 84 0.96 -5.55 -15.78
CA LEU A 84 2.31 -5.02 -16.01
C LEU A 84 2.65 -3.92 -15.00
N ALA A 85 1.73 -2.98 -14.75
CA ALA A 85 1.92 -1.95 -13.73
C ALA A 85 2.14 -2.55 -12.33
N GLY A 86 1.37 -3.58 -11.96
CA GLY A 86 1.54 -4.31 -10.69
C GLY A 86 2.93 -4.94 -10.57
N LEU A 87 3.41 -5.61 -11.62
CA LEU A 87 4.75 -6.21 -11.65
C LEU A 87 5.86 -5.16 -11.52
N TYR A 88 5.71 -4.00 -12.15
CA TYR A 88 6.65 -2.90 -11.97
C TYR A 88 6.65 -2.37 -10.54
N LEU A 89 5.48 -2.20 -9.90
CA LEU A 89 5.37 -1.76 -8.50
C LEU A 89 5.97 -2.75 -7.52
N GLU A 90 5.79 -4.05 -7.74
CA GLU A 90 6.40 -5.11 -6.93
C GLU A 90 7.93 -5.11 -7.01
N ASN A 91 8.47 -4.69 -8.17
CA ASN A 91 9.90 -4.55 -8.39
C ASN A 91 10.46 -3.16 -8.07
N GLY A 92 9.66 -2.27 -7.46
CA GLY A 92 10.07 -0.92 -7.09
C GLY A 92 10.26 0.04 -8.27
N GLN A 93 9.79 -0.32 -9.47
CA GLN A 93 9.88 0.46 -10.69
C GLN A 93 8.65 1.38 -10.84
N THR A 94 8.45 2.26 -9.85
CA THR A 94 7.24 3.08 -9.75
C THR A 94 7.03 3.99 -10.97
N ASP A 95 8.09 4.57 -11.52
CA ASP A 95 7.98 5.44 -12.69
C ASP A 95 7.47 4.68 -13.92
N ARG A 96 7.97 3.44 -14.16
CA ARG A 96 7.48 2.60 -15.26
C ARG A 96 6.02 2.16 -15.07
N ALA A 97 5.63 1.90 -13.82
CA ALA A 97 4.23 1.61 -13.51
C ALA A 97 3.33 2.81 -13.82
N THR A 98 3.79 4.04 -13.50
CA THR A 98 3.09 5.27 -13.81
C THR A 98 2.91 5.42 -15.33
N GLU A 99 3.98 5.29 -16.11
CA GLU A 99 3.96 5.39 -17.58
C GLU A 99 2.95 4.42 -18.19
N VAL A 100 2.99 3.13 -17.79
CA VAL A 100 2.06 2.11 -18.30
C VAL A 100 0.60 2.41 -17.94
N LEU A 101 0.34 2.95 -16.75
CA LEU A 101 -1.02 3.30 -16.35
C LEU A 101 -1.52 4.58 -17.01
N GLU A 102 -0.65 5.56 -17.29
CA GLU A 102 -1.00 6.76 -18.05
C GLU A 102 -1.37 6.43 -19.48
N GLU A 103 -0.52 5.66 -20.19
CA GLU A 103 -0.84 5.15 -21.51
C GLU A 103 -2.10 4.26 -21.51
N GLY A 104 -2.23 3.45 -20.47
CA GLY A 104 -3.37 2.57 -20.28
C GLY A 104 -4.69 3.31 -20.14
N ARG A 105 -4.69 4.48 -19.50
CA ARG A 105 -5.88 5.35 -19.40
C ARG A 105 -6.32 5.88 -20.77
N GLU A 106 -5.37 6.12 -21.67
CA GLU A 106 -5.69 6.55 -23.04
C GLU A 106 -6.21 5.38 -23.90
N ASN A 107 -5.64 4.19 -23.72
CA ASN A 107 -5.95 2.99 -24.49
C ASN A 107 -7.24 2.27 -24.03
N ALA A 108 -7.59 2.39 -22.75
CA ALA A 108 -8.77 1.77 -22.14
C ALA A 108 -9.52 2.78 -21.23
N PRO A 109 -10.08 3.87 -21.79
CA PRO A 109 -10.61 5.00 -21.04
C PRO A 109 -11.83 4.65 -20.17
N ASP A 110 -12.53 3.57 -20.48
CA ASP A 110 -13.73 3.13 -19.75
C ASP A 110 -13.42 2.20 -18.57
N ASP A 111 -12.16 1.78 -18.37
CA ASP A 111 -11.79 0.92 -17.24
C ASP A 111 -11.52 1.74 -15.99
N PRO A 112 -12.38 1.66 -14.96
CA PRO A 112 -12.24 2.50 -13.76
C PRO A 112 -11.09 2.08 -12.84
N LEU A 113 -10.53 0.88 -13.03
CA LEU A 113 -9.44 0.39 -12.21
C LEU A 113 -8.09 0.95 -12.65
N ILE A 114 -7.92 1.33 -13.90
CA ILE A 114 -6.67 1.95 -14.37
C ILE A 114 -6.42 3.28 -13.64
N PRO A 115 -7.34 4.26 -13.64
CA PRO A 115 -7.13 5.49 -12.88
C PRO A 115 -7.06 5.25 -11.36
N LEU A 116 -7.74 4.23 -10.82
CA LEU A 116 -7.61 3.86 -9.43
C LEU A 116 -6.18 3.39 -9.09
N TYR A 117 -5.59 2.51 -9.90
CA TYR A 117 -4.21 2.06 -9.74
C TYR A 117 -3.20 3.19 -9.96
N LEU A 118 -3.48 4.09 -10.89
CA LEU A 118 -2.66 5.28 -11.12
C LEU A 118 -2.63 6.19 -9.88
N GLY A 119 -3.78 6.45 -9.27
CA GLY A 119 -3.88 7.19 -8.01
C GLY A 119 -3.06 6.54 -6.90
N GLN A 120 -3.17 5.22 -6.72
CA GLN A 120 -2.37 4.48 -5.74
C GLN A 120 -0.86 4.56 -6.02
N THR A 121 -0.48 4.57 -7.30
CA THR A 121 0.92 4.68 -7.72
C THR A 121 1.49 6.06 -7.40
N TYR A 122 0.73 7.13 -7.67
CA TYR A 122 1.10 8.49 -7.31
C TYR A 122 1.15 8.70 -5.79
N ASP A 123 0.21 8.13 -5.02
CA ASP A 123 0.26 8.16 -3.56
C ASP A 123 1.57 7.56 -3.03
N ARG A 124 1.94 6.37 -3.55
CA ARG A 124 3.20 5.72 -3.17
C ARG A 124 4.41 6.57 -3.56
N LYS A 125 4.40 7.18 -4.75
CA LYS A 125 5.45 8.09 -5.21
C LYS A 125 5.57 9.31 -4.30
N ALA A 126 4.46 9.96 -3.98
CA ALA A 126 4.42 11.12 -3.10
C ALA A 126 4.98 10.82 -1.70
N GLN A 127 4.65 9.65 -1.13
CA GLN A 127 5.15 9.23 0.19
C GLN A 127 6.67 9.03 0.22
N ALA A 128 7.30 8.74 -0.91
CA ALA A 128 8.75 8.58 -1.02
C ALA A 128 9.50 9.91 -1.25
N LEU A 129 8.79 10.99 -1.60
CA LEU A 129 9.38 12.29 -1.88
C LEU A 129 9.69 13.05 -0.59
N THR A 130 10.85 13.69 -0.56
CA THR A 130 11.30 14.54 0.56
C THR A 130 11.04 16.03 0.31
N ASP A 131 10.98 16.46 -0.96
CA ASP A 131 10.61 17.81 -1.33
C ASP A 131 9.12 18.02 -1.17
N GLU A 132 8.73 19.07 -0.44
CA GLU A 132 7.33 19.32 -0.07
C GLU A 132 6.48 19.74 -1.26
N GLU A 133 7.02 20.58 -2.14
CA GLU A 133 6.27 21.08 -3.30
C GLU A 133 6.06 19.96 -4.33
N GLU A 134 7.11 19.15 -4.58
CA GLU A 134 7.00 17.98 -5.44
C GLU A 134 6.01 16.95 -4.87
N ARG A 135 6.07 16.72 -3.56
CA ARG A 135 5.14 15.82 -2.87
C ARG A 135 3.69 16.28 -2.99
N LYS A 136 3.40 17.56 -2.76
CA LYS A 136 2.05 18.14 -2.94
C LYS A 136 1.57 18.02 -4.37
N SER A 137 2.44 18.32 -5.34
CA SER A 137 2.11 18.16 -6.75
C SER A 137 1.77 16.70 -7.09
N THR A 138 2.54 15.75 -6.59
CA THR A 138 2.29 14.32 -6.83
C THR A 138 1.02 13.83 -6.13
N TYR A 139 0.70 14.33 -4.92
CA TYR A 139 -0.60 14.06 -4.31
C TYR A 139 -1.77 14.66 -5.09
N LYS A 140 -1.57 15.80 -5.75
CA LYS A 140 -2.59 16.36 -6.63
C LYS A 140 -2.84 15.44 -7.84
N GLU A 141 -1.79 14.89 -8.43
CA GLU A 141 -1.87 13.88 -9.51
C GLU A 141 -2.63 12.62 -9.03
N ALA A 142 -2.35 12.16 -7.80
CA ALA A 142 -3.09 11.07 -7.17
C ALA A 142 -4.59 11.42 -7.05
N GLY A 143 -4.91 12.62 -6.56
CA GLY A 143 -6.27 13.11 -6.43
C GLY A 143 -7.01 13.18 -7.77
N ASP A 144 -6.37 13.71 -8.80
CA ASP A 144 -6.93 13.78 -10.16
C ASP A 144 -7.19 12.37 -10.75
N ALA A 145 -6.32 11.39 -10.47
CA ALA A 145 -6.51 10.01 -10.89
C ALA A 145 -7.65 9.31 -10.14
N TYR A 146 -7.74 9.46 -8.80
CA TYR A 146 -8.87 8.93 -8.03
C TYR A 146 -10.19 9.58 -8.41
N ALA A 147 -10.18 10.87 -8.73
CA ALA A 147 -11.35 11.59 -9.22
C ALA A 147 -11.87 10.97 -10.53
N ALA A 148 -10.97 10.71 -11.49
CA ALA A 148 -11.33 10.01 -12.72
C ALA A 148 -11.91 8.61 -12.45
N ALA A 149 -11.37 7.86 -11.49
CA ALA A 149 -11.93 6.58 -11.08
C ALA A 149 -13.33 6.74 -10.46
N ALA A 150 -13.59 7.81 -9.70
CA ALA A 150 -14.89 8.10 -9.11
C ALA A 150 -15.94 8.45 -10.18
N GLU A 151 -15.56 9.20 -11.20
CA GLU A 151 -16.44 9.53 -12.34
C GLU A 151 -16.86 8.28 -13.11
N LEU A 152 -15.96 7.31 -13.29
CA LEU A 152 -16.28 6.03 -13.95
C LEU A 152 -17.06 5.05 -13.05
N GLN A 153 -17.03 5.26 -11.72
CA GLN A 153 -17.71 4.43 -10.72
C GLN A 153 -18.43 5.28 -9.68
N GLU A 154 -19.42 6.06 -10.11
CA GLU A 154 -20.17 7.00 -9.25
C GLU A 154 -20.75 6.39 -7.96
N SER A 155 -21.01 5.08 -7.97
CA SER A 155 -21.58 4.37 -6.81
C SER A 155 -20.52 3.77 -5.85
N LYS A 156 -19.24 4.05 -6.04
CA LYS A 156 -18.15 3.52 -5.21
C LYS A 156 -17.65 4.58 -4.23
N PRO A 157 -18.10 4.58 -2.97
CA PRO A 157 -17.72 5.59 -1.98
C PRO A 157 -16.22 5.63 -1.72
N GLN A 158 -15.52 4.50 -1.84
CA GLN A 158 -14.09 4.41 -1.58
C GLN A 158 -13.25 5.29 -2.52
N THR A 159 -13.62 5.43 -3.79
CA THR A 159 -12.89 6.28 -4.75
C THR A 159 -13.01 7.77 -4.38
N TYR A 160 -14.20 8.19 -3.93
CA TYR A 160 -14.43 9.55 -3.41
C TYR A 160 -13.60 9.82 -2.15
N LEU A 161 -13.54 8.85 -1.24
CA LEU A 161 -12.74 8.97 -0.01
C LEU A 161 -11.26 9.15 -0.34
N LEU A 162 -10.70 8.32 -1.24
CA LEU A 162 -9.31 8.39 -1.67
C LEU A 162 -8.99 9.70 -2.38
N ALA A 163 -9.86 10.16 -3.28
CA ALA A 163 -9.70 11.46 -3.96
C ALA A 163 -9.65 12.62 -2.96
N GLY A 164 -10.58 12.64 -2.01
CA GLY A 164 -10.60 13.66 -0.96
C GLY A 164 -9.33 13.66 -0.11
N GLN A 165 -8.82 12.48 0.26
CA GLN A 165 -7.58 12.34 1.02
C GLN A 165 -6.35 12.84 0.24
N ALA A 166 -6.23 12.46 -1.02
CA ALA A 166 -5.12 12.88 -1.86
C ALA A 166 -5.13 14.39 -2.10
N TYR A 167 -6.30 14.99 -2.36
CA TYR A 167 -6.43 16.45 -2.49
C TYR A 167 -6.13 17.19 -1.18
N GLU A 168 -6.47 16.63 -0.03
CA GLU A 168 -6.08 17.21 1.26
C GLU A 168 -4.56 17.26 1.41
N GLN A 169 -3.86 16.14 1.12
CA GLN A 169 -2.40 16.07 1.15
C GLN A 169 -1.74 17.03 0.14
N ALA A 170 -2.39 17.26 -0.98
CA ALA A 170 -1.98 18.25 -1.98
C ALA A 170 -2.22 19.71 -1.52
N GLY A 171 -3.00 19.93 -0.45
CA GLY A 171 -3.43 21.26 -0.02
C GLY A 171 -4.60 21.83 -0.83
N GLU A 172 -5.22 21.04 -1.71
CA GLU A 172 -6.36 21.39 -2.57
C GLU A 172 -7.68 21.31 -1.78
N LYS A 173 -7.83 22.19 -0.77
CA LYS A 173 -8.93 22.16 0.24
C LYS A 173 -10.32 22.07 -0.37
N SER A 174 -10.59 22.83 -1.43
CA SER A 174 -11.92 22.87 -2.07
C SER A 174 -12.26 21.54 -2.72
N LYS A 175 -11.31 20.92 -3.42
CA LYS A 175 -11.48 19.61 -4.02
C LYS A 175 -11.60 18.50 -2.97
N ALA A 176 -10.80 18.55 -1.91
CA ALA A 176 -10.90 17.60 -0.80
C ALA A 176 -12.32 17.59 -0.21
N ILE A 177 -12.88 18.76 0.08
CA ILE A 177 -14.24 18.90 0.61
C ILE A 177 -15.28 18.41 -0.40
N GLU A 178 -15.13 18.70 -1.69
CA GLU A 178 -16.02 18.24 -2.76
C GLU A 178 -16.12 16.71 -2.80
N TYR A 179 -14.98 16.03 -2.88
CA TYR A 179 -14.94 14.56 -2.96
C TYR A 179 -15.38 13.89 -1.65
N TRP A 180 -15.04 14.44 -0.50
CA TRP A 180 -15.55 13.94 0.77
C TRP A 180 -17.06 14.12 0.95
N ASN A 181 -17.64 15.18 0.42
CA ASN A 181 -19.10 15.30 0.36
C ASN A 181 -19.69 14.24 -0.59
N GLY A 182 -19.02 13.91 -1.69
CA GLY A 182 -19.38 12.79 -2.57
C GLY A 182 -19.42 11.46 -1.79
N TYR A 183 -18.39 11.19 -0.99
CA TYR A 183 -18.37 10.04 -0.09
C TYR A 183 -19.56 10.03 0.89
N LEU A 184 -19.80 11.15 1.59
CA LEU A 184 -20.87 11.26 2.58
C LEU A 184 -22.28 11.16 1.96
N ASN A 185 -22.45 11.53 0.71
CA ASN A 185 -23.72 11.35 -0.01
C ASN A 185 -24.02 9.87 -0.28
N LEU A 186 -22.99 9.05 -0.48
CA LEU A 186 -23.11 7.60 -0.72
C LEU A 186 -23.17 6.83 0.60
N GLU A 187 -22.39 7.22 1.59
CA GLU A 187 -22.20 6.52 2.88
C GLU A 187 -22.30 7.50 4.06
N PRO A 188 -23.48 8.08 4.33
CA PRO A 188 -23.66 9.11 5.38
C PRO A 188 -23.39 8.59 6.80
N GLU A 189 -23.54 7.28 7.02
CA GLU A 189 -23.31 6.55 8.27
C GLU A 189 -22.18 5.50 8.11
N GLY A 190 -21.37 5.65 7.05
CA GLY A 190 -20.25 4.74 6.80
C GLY A 190 -19.18 4.84 7.89
N GLU A 191 -18.32 3.83 7.97
CA GLU A 191 -17.23 3.74 8.97
C GLU A 191 -16.37 5.00 9.04
N GLN A 192 -16.12 5.67 7.89
CA GLN A 192 -15.30 6.86 7.81
C GLN A 192 -16.11 8.18 7.87
N ALA A 193 -17.46 8.10 7.97
CA ALA A 193 -18.30 9.28 7.82
C ALA A 193 -18.02 10.36 8.86
N ASP A 194 -17.84 10.00 10.12
CA ASP A 194 -17.58 10.95 11.19
C ASP A 194 -16.19 11.58 11.06
N THR A 195 -15.17 10.79 10.73
CA THR A 195 -13.81 11.27 10.45
C THR A 195 -13.81 12.26 9.28
N VAL A 196 -14.55 11.95 8.21
CA VAL A 196 -14.67 12.85 7.04
C VAL A 196 -15.37 14.14 7.41
N LYS A 197 -16.46 14.10 8.19
CA LYS A 197 -17.15 15.31 8.68
C LYS A 197 -16.23 16.21 9.51
N GLU A 198 -15.44 15.62 10.41
CA GLU A 198 -14.47 16.34 11.24
C GLU A 198 -13.39 17.01 10.38
N ARG A 199 -12.84 16.31 9.39
CA ARG A 199 -11.83 16.87 8.48
C ARG A 199 -12.37 18.01 7.62
N ILE A 200 -13.57 17.87 7.08
CA ILE A 200 -14.24 18.96 6.36
C ILE A 200 -14.36 20.19 7.27
N GLN A 201 -14.80 20.02 8.52
CA GLN A 201 -14.91 21.12 9.46
C GLN A 201 -13.57 21.79 9.78
N ALA A 202 -12.50 21.01 9.95
CA ALA A 202 -11.16 21.51 10.20
C ALA A 202 -10.64 22.33 9.00
N LEU A 203 -10.79 21.82 7.77
CA LEU A 203 -10.43 22.54 6.56
C LEU A 203 -11.20 23.86 6.39
N LEU A 204 -12.50 23.88 6.71
CA LEU A 204 -13.33 25.09 6.67
C LEU A 204 -12.91 26.13 7.71
N LYS A 205 -12.40 25.71 8.86
CA LYS A 205 -11.82 26.59 9.89
C LYS A 205 -10.41 27.08 9.56
N GLY A 206 -9.79 26.52 8.54
CA GLY A 206 -8.41 26.82 8.16
C GLY A 206 -7.36 26.12 9.04
N GLU A 207 -7.75 25.09 9.77
CA GLU A 207 -6.85 24.24 10.55
C GLU A 207 -5.99 23.37 9.60
N ASP A 208 -4.73 23.11 9.99
CA ASP A 208 -3.87 22.21 9.24
C ASP A 208 -4.23 20.76 9.57
N THR A 209 -4.69 20.02 8.57
CA THR A 209 -5.20 18.65 8.71
C THR A 209 -4.27 17.59 8.10
N THR A 210 -3.12 17.99 7.59
CA THR A 210 -2.17 17.08 6.91
C THR A 210 -1.50 16.04 7.80
N GLY A 211 -1.89 15.94 9.07
CA GLY A 211 -1.50 14.89 10.01
C GLY A 211 -2.21 13.56 9.72
N ASN A 212 -1.43 12.51 9.70
CA ASN A 212 -1.72 11.11 9.33
C ASN A 212 -3.08 10.56 9.84
N ILE A 213 -3.92 10.02 8.93
CA ILE A 213 -5.22 9.38 9.20
C ILE A 213 -5.07 7.99 9.88
N GLN A 214 -3.86 7.47 10.02
CA GLN A 214 -3.64 6.07 10.44
C GLN A 214 -3.77 5.81 11.96
N ASP A 215 -4.07 6.80 12.83
CA ASP A 215 -4.05 6.62 14.29
C ASP A 215 -5.40 6.75 15.01
N SER A 216 -6.53 6.59 14.34
CA SER A 216 -7.85 6.59 14.98
C SER A 216 -8.51 5.21 15.13
N GLY A 217 -7.71 4.14 15.14
CA GLY A 217 -8.15 2.78 15.46
C GLY A 217 -7.85 2.39 16.90
N LYS A 218 -8.63 2.88 17.88
CA LYS A 218 -8.71 2.31 19.24
C LYS A 218 -10.10 1.79 19.52
#